data_a14e87afcb385505c24c202a16ee38d4
#
_entry.id   a14e87afcb385505c24c202a16ee38d4
#
_cell.length_a   1.000
_cell.length_b   1.000
_cell.length_c   1.000
_cell.angle_alpha   90.00
_cell.angle_beta   90.00
_cell.angle_gamma   90.00
#
_symmetry.space_group_name_H-M   'P 1'
#
loop_
_entity.id
_entity.type
_entity.pdbx_description
1 polymer ?
#
loop_
_entity_poly.entity_id
_entity_poly.type
_entity_poly.pdbx_seq_one_letter_code
_entity_poly.pdbx_strand_id
1 'polypeptide(L)'
;SPQLILAFLHHLEQQRKNSAKTRNHRLAVIKSLAKMIRLMYPDQRQMAQSILRIPQKRVQKKLIGFLYPDEMLSVLNAVDLKKSQGLRDYCILQLLYDAGLRASELATLNLDYFDPTPKTLAILGKGNRYRQVQLLPITCQLLEIYIAQHRINPKPLHQQRLFINQRKEGFTRHGIYRICRKYLSMALSEKRIKQLNAVHSLRHACAIRMLACGDAVTDIRNKLGHENVESSMVYLRLDPARKKHIQQQFVRYTQSLLPHDPNIDKLIDWKNKKDIMHWLDSL
;
A
#
# COMPACT_ATOMS: atom_id res chain seq x y z
N SER A 1 22.04 20.30 -25.65
CA SER A 1 20.97 21.14 -26.20
C SER A 1 19.60 20.49 -25.98
N PRO A 2 18.49 21.23 -25.94
CA PRO A 2 17.13 20.68 -25.83
C PRO A 2 16.78 19.72 -26.96
N GLN A 3 17.28 19.98 -28.18
CA GLN A 3 17.05 19.13 -29.36
C GLN A 3 17.63 17.73 -29.18
N LEU A 4 18.83 17.62 -28.61
CA LEU A 4 19.46 16.33 -28.34
C LEU A 4 18.64 15.54 -27.29
N ILE A 5 18.10 16.22 -26.27
CA ILE A 5 17.24 15.58 -25.27
C ILE A 5 15.93 15.09 -25.89
N LEU A 6 15.31 15.87 -26.76
CA LEU A 6 14.11 15.45 -27.48
C LEU A 6 14.38 14.24 -28.40
N ALA A 7 15.51 14.25 -29.15
CA ALA A 7 15.95 13.12 -29.97
C ALA A 7 16.18 11.86 -29.12
N PHE A 8 16.84 11.99 -27.95
CA PHE A 8 17.04 10.89 -27.00
C PHE A 8 15.71 10.34 -26.49
N LEU A 9 14.78 11.20 -26.08
CA LEU A 9 13.47 10.78 -25.59
C LEU A 9 12.65 10.10 -26.69
N HIS A 10 12.76 10.58 -27.96
CA HIS A 10 12.14 9.94 -29.12
C HIS A 10 12.75 8.55 -29.40
N HIS A 11 14.08 8.43 -29.38
CA HIS A 11 14.77 7.14 -29.50
C HIS A 11 14.30 6.13 -28.44
N LEU A 12 14.15 6.55 -27.18
CA LEU A 12 13.66 5.68 -26.11
C LEU A 12 12.24 5.14 -26.40
N GLU A 13 11.38 5.95 -27.01
CA GLU A 13 10.02 5.53 -27.36
C GLU A 13 9.98 4.65 -28.61
N GLN A 14 10.64 5.05 -29.69
CA GLN A 14 10.54 4.36 -30.98
C GLN A 14 11.39 3.08 -31.03
N GLN A 15 12.66 3.16 -30.63
CA GLN A 15 13.56 2.01 -30.72
C GLN A 15 13.56 1.12 -29.48
N ARG A 16 13.53 1.72 -28.28
CA ARG A 16 13.48 0.96 -27.01
C ARG A 16 12.07 0.62 -26.57
N LYS A 17 11.03 1.06 -27.28
CA LYS A 17 9.60 0.83 -26.98
C LYS A 17 9.22 1.16 -25.54
N ASN A 18 9.86 2.17 -24.96
CA ASN A 18 9.59 2.60 -23.60
C ASN A 18 8.21 3.28 -23.52
N SER A 19 7.49 3.01 -22.43
CA SER A 19 6.21 3.67 -22.15
C SER A 19 6.39 5.18 -21.91
N ALA A 20 5.35 5.98 -22.17
CA ALA A 20 5.32 7.42 -21.86
C ALA A 20 5.67 7.70 -20.38
N LYS A 21 5.32 6.81 -19.45
CA LYS A 21 5.70 6.90 -18.05
C LYS A 21 7.20 6.78 -17.86
N THR A 22 7.84 5.79 -18.48
CA THR A 22 9.31 5.60 -18.42
C THR A 22 10.05 6.78 -19.05
N ARG A 23 9.58 7.25 -20.22
CA ARG A 23 10.09 8.46 -20.88
C ARG A 23 10.03 9.68 -19.95
N ASN A 24 8.90 9.91 -19.29
CA ASN A 24 8.73 11.04 -18.36
C ASN A 24 9.64 10.93 -17.14
N HIS A 25 9.90 9.73 -16.63
CA HIS A 25 10.87 9.52 -15.53
C HIS A 25 12.30 9.91 -15.98
N ARG A 26 12.70 9.53 -17.20
CA ARG A 26 14.01 9.93 -17.75
C ARG A 26 14.10 11.45 -17.90
N LEU A 27 13.04 12.08 -18.42
CA LEU A 27 12.97 13.53 -18.54
C LEU A 27 13.04 14.21 -17.15
N ALA A 28 12.42 13.65 -16.12
CA ALA A 28 12.47 14.20 -14.76
C ALA A 28 13.89 14.21 -14.20
N VAL A 29 14.68 13.16 -14.44
CA VAL A 29 16.11 13.11 -14.05
C VAL A 29 16.90 14.21 -14.77
N ILE A 30 16.71 14.36 -16.09
CA ILE A 30 17.37 15.40 -16.89
C ILE A 30 16.99 16.80 -16.38
N LYS A 31 15.70 17.02 -16.07
CA LYS A 31 15.23 18.28 -15.49
C LYS A 31 15.81 18.55 -14.09
N SER A 32 16.05 17.54 -13.28
CA SER A 32 16.72 17.72 -11.99
C SER A 32 18.15 18.19 -12.16
N LEU A 33 18.89 17.61 -13.12
CA LEU A 33 20.22 18.09 -13.48
C LEU A 33 20.17 19.53 -14.05
N ALA A 34 19.22 19.83 -14.94
CA ALA A 34 19.06 21.17 -15.47
C ALA A 34 18.75 22.22 -14.38
N LYS A 35 17.98 21.86 -13.35
CA LYS A 35 17.76 22.75 -12.17
C LYS A 35 19.08 23.07 -11.45
N MET A 36 19.92 22.07 -11.24
CA MET A 36 21.22 22.25 -10.61
C MET A 36 22.13 23.14 -11.46
N ILE A 37 22.24 22.87 -12.77
CA ILE A 37 23.02 23.69 -13.73
C ILE A 37 22.54 25.15 -13.69
N ARG A 38 21.24 25.41 -13.70
CA ARG A 38 20.66 26.75 -13.65
C ARG A 38 21.09 27.55 -12.42
N LEU A 39 21.30 26.86 -11.27
CA LEU A 39 21.71 27.47 -10.00
C LEU A 39 23.22 27.70 -9.96
N MET A 40 24.01 26.72 -10.41
CA MET A 40 25.47 26.72 -10.22
C MET A 40 26.24 27.42 -11.36
N TYR A 41 25.65 27.51 -12.56
CA TYR A 41 26.33 28.01 -13.77
C TYR A 41 25.49 29.11 -14.44
N PRO A 42 25.74 30.40 -14.08
CA PRO A 42 24.98 31.54 -14.63
C PRO A 42 24.95 31.60 -16.15
N ASP A 43 26.10 31.31 -16.78
CA ASP A 43 26.25 31.33 -18.26
C ASP A 43 25.42 30.27 -18.98
N GLN A 44 25.07 29.18 -18.30
CA GLN A 44 24.26 28.10 -18.84
C GLN A 44 22.76 28.19 -18.46
N ARG A 45 22.37 29.28 -17.78
CA ARG A 45 21.00 29.46 -17.25
C ARG A 45 19.93 29.39 -18.32
N GLN A 46 20.17 30.01 -19.50
CA GLN A 46 19.20 30.04 -20.59
C GLN A 46 19.00 28.64 -21.19
N MET A 47 20.09 27.91 -21.40
CA MET A 47 20.03 26.51 -21.88
C MET A 47 19.31 25.62 -20.89
N ALA A 48 19.63 25.70 -19.61
CA ALA A 48 18.98 24.94 -18.57
C ALA A 48 17.47 25.25 -18.49
N GLN A 49 17.09 26.51 -18.62
CA GLN A 49 15.69 26.93 -18.65
C GLN A 49 14.93 26.34 -19.84
N SER A 50 15.55 26.27 -21.01
CA SER A 50 14.95 25.64 -22.19
C SER A 50 14.70 24.14 -21.99
N ILE A 51 15.61 23.41 -21.30
CA ILE A 51 15.42 22.01 -20.94
C ILE A 51 14.25 21.85 -19.95
N LEU A 52 14.12 22.74 -18.97
CA LEU A 52 13.04 22.69 -17.97
C LEU A 52 11.65 22.87 -18.62
N ARG A 53 11.55 23.60 -19.73
CA ARG A 53 10.30 23.81 -20.49
C ARG A 53 9.86 22.60 -21.31
N ILE A 54 10.69 21.57 -21.52
CA ILE A 54 10.29 20.37 -22.28
C ILE A 54 9.07 19.73 -21.60
N PRO A 55 7.93 19.54 -22.30
CA PRO A 55 6.73 19.03 -21.69
C PRO A 55 6.81 17.52 -21.39
N GLN A 56 6.12 17.10 -20.35
CA GLN A 56 5.87 15.68 -20.09
C GLN A 56 4.70 15.20 -20.95
N LYS A 57 4.74 13.96 -21.41
CA LYS A 57 3.62 13.32 -22.09
C LYS A 57 2.51 12.99 -21.07
N ARG A 58 1.26 13.15 -21.49
CA ARG A 58 0.12 12.68 -20.68
C ARG A 58 0.20 11.16 -20.51
N VAL A 59 0.04 10.71 -19.29
CA VAL A 59 0.01 9.29 -18.92
C VAL A 59 -1.32 9.01 -18.27
N GLN A 60 -2.07 8.05 -18.82
CA GLN A 60 -3.26 7.56 -18.13
C GLN A 60 -2.84 6.87 -16.83
N LYS A 61 -3.30 7.40 -15.70
CA LYS A 61 -3.13 6.76 -14.40
C LYS A 61 -4.06 5.55 -14.36
N LYS A 62 -3.53 4.35 -14.59
CA LYS A 62 -4.30 3.14 -14.30
C LYS A 62 -4.56 3.10 -12.80
N LEU A 63 -5.80 2.88 -12.42
CA LEU A 63 -6.14 2.59 -11.03
C LEU A 63 -5.41 1.31 -10.62
N ILE A 64 -4.60 1.40 -9.57
CA ILE A 64 -3.95 0.21 -9.00
C ILE A 64 -5.06 -0.59 -8.33
N GLY A 65 -5.20 -1.85 -8.71
CA GLY A 65 -6.16 -2.75 -8.10
C GLY A 65 -5.85 -2.92 -6.60
N PHE A 66 -6.90 -3.04 -5.80
CA PHE A 66 -6.83 -3.40 -4.39
C PHE A 66 -7.56 -4.73 -4.18
N LEU A 67 -7.29 -5.39 -3.07
CA LEU A 67 -8.00 -6.61 -2.68
C LEU A 67 -9.27 -6.25 -1.92
N TYR A 68 -10.36 -6.93 -2.22
CA TYR A 68 -11.56 -6.91 -1.40
C TYR A 68 -11.38 -7.75 -0.14
N PRO A 69 -12.21 -7.55 0.90
CA PRO A 69 -12.10 -8.32 2.15
C PRO A 69 -12.20 -9.84 1.94
N ASP A 70 -13.11 -10.29 1.09
CA ASP A 70 -13.30 -11.70 0.70
C ASP A 70 -12.09 -12.26 -0.06
N GLU A 71 -11.52 -11.48 -0.98
CA GLU A 71 -10.28 -11.84 -1.68
C GLU A 71 -9.10 -11.92 -0.70
N MET A 72 -9.02 -11.00 0.27
CA MET A 72 -7.98 -11.03 1.29
C MET A 72 -8.10 -12.26 2.18
N LEU A 73 -9.32 -12.61 2.59
CA LEU A 73 -9.59 -13.84 3.34
C LEU A 73 -9.18 -15.08 2.55
N SER A 74 -9.50 -15.13 1.25
CA SER A 74 -9.09 -16.22 0.36
C SER A 74 -7.56 -16.32 0.27
N VAL A 75 -6.85 -15.20 0.22
CA VAL A 75 -5.38 -15.15 0.21
C VAL A 75 -4.79 -15.68 1.51
N LEU A 76 -5.35 -15.33 2.66
CA LEU A 76 -4.91 -15.82 3.96
C LEU A 76 -5.20 -17.33 4.11
N ASN A 77 -6.37 -17.79 3.68
CA ASN A 77 -6.76 -19.20 3.71
C ASN A 77 -5.92 -20.08 2.77
N ALA A 78 -5.30 -19.51 1.74
CA ALA A 78 -4.39 -20.23 0.86
C ALA A 78 -3.04 -20.57 1.52
N VAL A 79 -2.77 -20.03 2.73
CA VAL A 79 -1.54 -20.32 3.47
C VAL A 79 -1.69 -21.61 4.25
N ASP A 80 -0.89 -22.60 3.90
CA ASP A 80 -0.83 -23.87 4.63
C ASP A 80 -0.02 -23.67 5.94
N LEU A 81 -0.70 -23.56 7.05
CA LEU A 81 -0.10 -23.37 8.37
C LEU A 81 0.65 -24.60 8.91
N LYS A 82 0.45 -25.78 8.32
CA LYS A 82 1.18 -27.00 8.68
C LYS A 82 2.63 -26.97 8.17
N LYS A 83 2.91 -26.15 7.17
CA LYS A 83 4.29 -25.98 6.68
C LYS A 83 5.11 -25.13 7.64
N SER A 84 6.37 -25.48 7.82
CA SER A 84 7.32 -24.75 8.70
C SER A 84 7.41 -23.24 8.45
N GLN A 85 7.08 -22.80 7.24
CA GLN A 85 7.09 -21.39 6.86
C GLN A 85 5.69 -20.77 6.80
N GLY A 86 4.65 -21.59 7.01
CA GLY A 86 3.27 -21.17 6.85
C GLY A 86 2.91 -20.01 7.75
N LEU A 87 3.14 -20.14 9.05
CA LEU A 87 2.84 -19.08 10.00
C LEU A 87 3.61 -17.78 9.73
N ARG A 88 4.89 -17.88 9.34
CA ARG A 88 5.68 -16.71 8.95
C ARG A 88 5.06 -15.99 7.75
N ASP A 89 4.72 -16.73 6.70
CA ASP A 89 4.15 -16.16 5.47
C ASP A 89 2.75 -15.56 5.76
N TYR A 90 1.97 -16.20 6.64
CA TYR A 90 0.69 -15.69 7.13
C TYR A 90 0.88 -14.36 7.88
N CYS A 91 1.81 -14.29 8.83
CA CYS A 91 2.14 -13.06 9.57
C CYS A 91 2.58 -11.92 8.63
N ILE A 92 3.37 -12.22 7.60
CA ILE A 92 3.79 -11.25 6.58
C ILE A 92 2.57 -10.68 5.84
N LEU A 93 1.65 -11.52 5.36
CA LEU A 93 0.45 -11.10 4.65
C LEU A 93 -0.50 -10.31 5.56
N GLN A 94 -0.73 -10.82 6.76
CA GLN A 94 -1.58 -10.18 7.77
C GLN A 94 -1.04 -8.80 8.17
N LEU A 95 0.27 -8.69 8.39
CA LEU A 95 0.89 -7.43 8.78
C LEU A 95 0.88 -6.39 7.63
N LEU A 96 1.06 -6.82 6.38
CA LEU A 96 0.88 -5.94 5.22
C LEU A 96 -0.54 -5.40 5.09
N TYR A 97 -1.53 -6.24 5.38
CA TYR A 97 -2.95 -5.87 5.35
C TYR A 97 -3.36 -5.00 6.53
N ASP A 98 -2.83 -5.26 7.74
CA ASP A 98 -3.17 -4.49 8.94
C ASP A 98 -2.44 -3.14 9.00
N ALA A 99 -1.12 -3.14 8.90
CA ALA A 99 -0.29 -1.95 9.07
C ALA A 99 0.00 -1.20 7.76
N GLY A 100 -0.36 -1.77 6.60
CA GLY A 100 -0.18 -1.13 5.30
C GLY A 100 1.28 -0.84 4.93
N LEU A 101 2.21 -1.70 5.31
CA LEU A 101 3.65 -1.55 5.08
C LEU A 101 4.03 -1.56 3.60
N ARG A 102 5.11 -0.85 3.25
CA ARG A 102 5.81 -1.07 1.98
C ARG A 102 6.67 -2.33 2.06
N ALA A 103 6.93 -2.96 0.92
CA ALA A 103 7.80 -4.15 0.89
C ALA A 103 9.20 -3.89 1.48
N SER A 104 9.76 -2.70 1.28
CA SER A 104 11.04 -2.30 1.87
C SER A 104 10.95 -2.11 3.38
N GLU A 105 9.89 -1.50 3.88
CA GLU A 105 9.65 -1.30 5.32
C GLU A 105 9.56 -2.65 6.03
N LEU A 106 8.74 -3.58 5.49
CA LEU A 106 8.62 -4.93 6.05
C LEU A 106 9.92 -5.72 6.02
N ALA A 107 10.70 -5.60 4.94
CA ALA A 107 11.97 -6.31 4.79
C ALA A 107 13.04 -5.83 5.79
N THR A 108 12.96 -4.58 6.24
CA THR A 108 13.90 -3.97 7.20
C THR A 108 13.38 -3.94 8.63
N LEU A 109 12.19 -4.50 8.87
CA LEU A 109 11.57 -4.48 10.18
C LEU A 109 12.38 -5.28 11.20
N ASN A 110 12.64 -4.70 12.38
CA ASN A 110 13.37 -5.33 13.47
C ASN A 110 12.44 -5.79 14.58
N LEU A 111 12.94 -6.66 15.47
CA LEU A 111 12.20 -7.17 16.63
C LEU A 111 11.82 -6.04 17.61
N ASP A 112 12.74 -5.15 17.89
CA ASP A 112 12.59 -4.01 18.81
C ASP A 112 11.58 -2.95 18.34
N TYR A 113 11.11 -3.06 17.09
CA TYR A 113 10.07 -2.18 16.58
C TYR A 113 8.64 -2.66 16.90
N PHE A 114 8.50 -3.91 17.34
CA PHE A 114 7.22 -4.47 17.75
C PHE A 114 7.08 -4.44 19.26
N ASP A 115 6.06 -3.76 19.76
CA ASP A 115 5.71 -3.72 21.18
C ASP A 115 4.32 -4.36 21.35
N PRO A 116 4.25 -5.56 21.98
CA PRO A 116 3.01 -6.28 22.14
C PRO A 116 2.08 -5.66 23.19
N THR A 117 2.59 -4.97 24.22
CA THR A 117 1.79 -4.44 25.32
C THR A 117 0.86 -3.31 24.85
N PRO A 118 1.35 -2.21 24.20
CA PRO A 118 0.48 -1.21 23.59
C PRO A 118 -0.01 -1.63 22.21
N LYS A 119 0.35 -2.84 21.73
CA LYS A 119 0.00 -3.39 20.40
C LYS A 119 0.43 -2.46 19.28
N THR A 120 1.65 -1.97 19.31
CA THR A 120 2.16 -1.01 18.35
C THR A 120 3.36 -1.53 17.57
N LEU A 121 3.55 -0.94 16.40
CA LEU A 121 4.66 -1.21 15.52
C LEU A 121 5.29 0.11 15.06
N ALA A 122 6.57 0.28 15.36
CA ALA A 122 7.37 1.37 14.82
C ALA A 122 7.84 1.01 13.41
N ILE A 123 7.69 1.93 12.46
CA ILE A 123 8.03 1.71 11.05
C ILE A 123 8.97 2.83 10.60
N LEU A 124 10.16 2.45 10.16
CA LEU A 124 11.13 3.37 9.57
C LEU A 124 10.77 3.60 8.09
N GLY A 125 10.31 4.80 7.77
CA GLY A 125 9.93 5.20 6.43
C GLY A 125 11.04 5.89 5.64
N LYS A 126 10.66 6.43 4.47
CA LYS A 126 11.57 7.20 3.61
C LYS A 126 12.07 8.46 4.36
N GLY A 127 13.35 8.76 4.20
CA GLY A 127 13.97 9.93 4.84
C GLY A 127 14.22 9.75 6.34
N ASN A 128 14.38 8.53 6.80
CA ASN A 128 14.66 8.17 8.20
C ASN A 128 13.59 8.64 9.19
N ARG A 129 12.34 8.76 8.73
CA ARG A 129 11.21 9.18 9.57
C ARG A 129 10.50 7.97 10.14
N TYR A 130 10.36 7.93 11.46
CA TYR A 130 9.58 6.92 12.14
C TYR A 130 8.09 7.30 12.13
N ARG A 131 7.24 6.28 12.00
CA ARG A 131 5.83 6.36 12.36
C ARG A 131 5.47 5.15 13.21
N GLN A 132 4.59 5.35 14.17
CA GLN A 132 4.04 4.28 15.00
C GLN A 132 2.63 3.98 14.52
N VAL A 133 2.28 2.71 14.40
CA VAL A 133 0.95 2.27 13.99
C VAL A 133 0.39 1.29 15.00
N GLN A 134 -0.90 1.44 15.31
CA GLN A 134 -1.64 0.48 16.11
C GLN A 134 -1.94 -0.75 15.28
N LEU A 135 -1.69 -1.94 15.84
CA LEU A 135 -2.00 -3.23 15.25
C LEU A 135 -3.31 -3.80 15.80
N LEU A 136 -3.96 -4.63 14.99
CA LEU A 136 -5.09 -5.44 15.46
C LEU A 136 -4.62 -6.47 16.50
N PRO A 137 -5.44 -6.79 17.51
CA PRO A 137 -5.10 -7.79 18.54
C PRO A 137 -4.64 -9.12 17.94
N ILE A 138 -5.33 -9.61 16.93
CA ILE A 138 -4.98 -10.85 16.23
C ILE A 138 -3.60 -10.79 15.56
N THR A 139 -3.24 -9.64 15.01
CA THR A 139 -1.92 -9.44 14.37
C THR A 139 -0.81 -9.53 15.43
N CYS A 140 -1.03 -8.94 16.61
CA CYS A 140 -0.08 -9.02 17.72
C CYS A 140 0.11 -10.45 18.19
N GLN A 141 -0.96 -11.17 18.47
CA GLN A 141 -0.92 -12.57 18.90
C GLN A 141 -0.18 -13.46 17.91
N LEU A 142 -0.45 -13.29 16.61
CA LEU A 142 0.25 -14.03 15.56
C LEU A 142 1.74 -13.73 15.52
N LEU A 143 2.14 -12.47 15.71
CA LEU A 143 3.54 -12.09 15.78
C LEU A 143 4.23 -12.64 17.02
N GLU A 144 3.59 -12.61 18.18
CA GLU A 144 4.12 -13.19 19.43
C GLU A 144 4.37 -14.69 19.27
N ILE A 145 3.38 -15.45 18.73
CA ILE A 145 3.53 -16.89 18.45
C ILE A 145 4.66 -17.14 17.46
N TYR A 146 4.70 -16.35 16.38
CA TYR A 146 5.76 -16.48 15.38
C TYR A 146 7.15 -16.25 15.99
N ILE A 147 7.31 -15.18 16.76
CA ILE A 147 8.60 -14.81 17.38
C ILE A 147 9.05 -15.89 18.37
N ALA A 148 8.13 -16.35 19.23
CA ALA A 148 8.46 -17.27 20.30
C ALA A 148 8.70 -18.72 19.83
N GLN A 149 7.94 -19.18 18.83
CA GLN A 149 7.89 -20.61 18.51
C GLN A 149 8.35 -20.96 17.08
N HIS A 150 8.23 -20.05 16.12
CA HIS A 150 8.41 -20.37 14.70
C HIS A 150 9.51 -19.54 14.03
N ARG A 151 10.04 -18.52 14.69
CA ARG A 151 11.14 -17.74 14.14
C ARG A 151 12.43 -18.54 14.23
N ILE A 152 12.94 -18.95 13.07
CA ILE A 152 14.20 -19.70 12.99
C ILE A 152 15.39 -18.86 13.49
N ASN A 153 16.39 -19.51 14.10
CA ASN A 153 17.60 -18.84 14.56
C ASN A 153 18.38 -18.24 13.36
N PRO A 154 18.53 -16.91 13.29
CA PRO A 154 19.15 -16.25 12.15
C PRO A 154 20.69 -16.28 12.20
N LYS A 155 21.34 -15.92 11.09
CA LYS A 155 22.76 -15.58 11.07
C LYS A 155 23.03 -14.33 11.93
N PRO A 156 24.24 -14.16 12.51
CA PRO A 156 24.55 -13.03 13.40
C PRO A 156 24.15 -11.65 12.85
N LEU A 157 24.42 -11.39 11.57
CA LEU A 157 24.07 -10.12 10.90
C LEU A 157 22.57 -9.81 10.85
N HIS A 158 21.73 -10.84 11.01
CA HIS A 158 20.27 -10.74 10.86
C HIS A 158 19.50 -10.97 12.17
N GLN A 159 20.18 -11.00 13.32
CA GLN A 159 19.55 -11.31 14.62
C GLN A 159 18.39 -10.38 14.96
N GLN A 160 18.50 -9.12 14.63
CA GLN A 160 17.46 -8.11 14.92
C GLN A 160 16.29 -8.15 13.94
N ARG A 161 16.40 -8.82 12.78
CA ARG A 161 15.32 -8.83 11.78
C ARG A 161 14.09 -9.59 12.28
N LEU A 162 12.92 -8.99 12.19
CA LEU A 162 11.68 -9.64 12.61
C LEU A 162 11.41 -10.90 11.78
N PHE A 163 11.45 -10.81 10.45
CA PHE A 163 11.19 -11.94 9.56
C PHE A 163 12.48 -12.51 8.96
N ILE A 164 12.63 -13.82 9.08
CA ILE A 164 13.81 -14.57 8.64
C ILE A 164 13.42 -15.53 7.51
N ASN A 165 14.23 -15.55 6.45
CA ASN A 165 14.06 -16.47 5.33
C ASN A 165 14.71 -17.85 5.60
N GLN A 166 14.52 -18.80 4.67
CA GLN A 166 15.07 -20.18 4.80
C GLN A 166 16.60 -20.22 4.89
N ARG A 167 17.30 -19.20 4.39
CA ARG A 167 18.77 -19.11 4.45
C ARG A 167 19.26 -18.53 5.76
N LYS A 168 18.37 -18.35 6.74
CA LYS A 168 18.62 -17.71 8.04
C LYS A 168 19.02 -16.22 7.90
N GLU A 169 18.52 -15.55 6.88
CA GLU A 169 18.79 -14.14 6.59
C GLU A 169 17.48 -13.33 6.61
N GLY A 170 17.59 -12.00 6.77
CA GLY A 170 16.46 -11.10 6.59
C GLY A 170 15.92 -11.16 5.17
N PHE A 171 14.66 -10.81 4.99
CA PHE A 171 14.06 -10.71 3.67
C PHE A 171 14.56 -9.50 2.90
N THR A 172 14.64 -9.65 1.58
CA THR A 172 14.73 -8.52 0.65
C THR A 172 13.34 -8.07 0.24
N ARG A 173 13.22 -6.84 -0.27
CA ARG A 173 11.97 -6.35 -0.90
C ARG A 173 11.42 -7.33 -1.94
N HIS A 174 12.30 -7.94 -2.74
CA HIS A 174 11.92 -8.91 -3.75
C HIS A 174 11.43 -10.24 -3.15
N GLY A 175 12.00 -10.66 -2.03
CA GLY A 175 11.54 -11.84 -1.28
C GLY A 175 10.12 -11.66 -0.77
N ILE A 176 9.80 -10.50 -0.17
CA ILE A 176 8.43 -10.16 0.24
C ILE A 176 7.48 -10.15 -0.95
N TYR A 177 7.87 -9.51 -2.06
CA TYR A 177 7.06 -9.52 -3.28
C TYR A 177 6.74 -10.93 -3.77
N ARG A 178 7.71 -11.85 -3.75
CA ARG A 178 7.50 -13.25 -4.17
C ARG A 178 6.52 -13.99 -3.27
N ILE A 179 6.58 -13.80 -1.96
CA ILE A 179 5.60 -14.37 -1.02
C ILE A 179 4.19 -13.87 -1.36
N CYS A 180 4.00 -12.57 -1.45
CA CYS A 180 2.70 -11.99 -1.79
C CYS A 180 2.19 -12.51 -3.15
N ARG A 181 3.05 -12.51 -4.17
CA ARG A 181 2.70 -13.01 -5.51
C ARG A 181 2.27 -14.48 -5.51
N LYS A 182 2.98 -15.33 -4.75
CA LYS A 182 2.68 -16.74 -4.59
C LYS A 182 1.25 -16.94 -4.08
N TYR A 183 0.90 -16.35 -2.96
CA TYR A 183 -0.42 -16.57 -2.35
C TYR A 183 -1.57 -15.87 -3.09
N LEU A 184 -1.31 -14.73 -3.72
CA LEU A 184 -2.27 -14.13 -4.65
C LEU A 184 -2.55 -15.07 -5.85
N SER A 185 -1.51 -15.72 -6.38
CA SER A 185 -1.67 -16.66 -7.50
C SER A 185 -2.37 -17.96 -7.12
N MET A 186 -2.33 -18.35 -5.86
CA MET A 186 -3.06 -19.52 -5.35
C MET A 186 -4.54 -19.22 -5.10
N ALA A 187 -4.86 -17.98 -4.71
CA ALA A 187 -6.19 -17.60 -4.27
C ALA A 187 -7.06 -16.94 -5.35
N LEU A 188 -6.46 -16.33 -6.37
CA LEU A 188 -7.16 -15.49 -7.33
C LEU A 188 -6.93 -15.93 -8.78
N SER A 189 -7.89 -15.60 -9.65
CA SER A 189 -7.79 -15.88 -11.08
C SER A 189 -6.67 -15.07 -11.76
N GLU A 190 -6.09 -15.58 -12.83
CA GLU A 190 -5.05 -14.87 -13.61
C GLU A 190 -5.50 -13.48 -14.10
N LYS A 191 -6.77 -13.36 -14.52
CA LYS A 191 -7.36 -12.08 -14.95
C LYS A 191 -7.30 -11.06 -13.82
N ARG A 192 -7.60 -11.49 -12.59
CA ARG A 192 -7.59 -10.64 -11.40
C ARG A 192 -6.17 -10.24 -11.01
N ILE A 193 -5.24 -11.18 -11.03
CA ILE A 193 -3.83 -10.95 -10.69
C ILE A 193 -3.17 -9.91 -11.63
N LYS A 194 -3.52 -9.90 -12.91
CA LYS A 194 -3.02 -8.89 -13.87
C LYS A 194 -3.42 -7.45 -13.53
N GLN A 195 -4.49 -7.27 -12.72
CA GLN A 195 -4.95 -5.95 -12.25
C GLN A 195 -4.26 -5.52 -10.94
N LEU A 196 -3.55 -6.43 -10.27
CA LEU A 196 -2.99 -6.22 -8.95
C LEU A 196 -1.48 -6.00 -9.00
N ASN A 197 -0.98 -5.24 -8.03
CA ASN A 197 0.44 -5.22 -7.67
C ASN A 197 0.59 -5.94 -6.33
N ALA A 198 1.38 -7.01 -6.28
CA ALA A 198 1.36 -7.97 -5.19
C ALA A 198 1.41 -7.33 -3.78
N VAL A 199 2.35 -6.43 -3.51
CA VAL A 199 2.46 -5.79 -2.19
C VAL A 199 1.59 -4.53 -2.08
N HIS A 200 1.56 -3.70 -3.14
CA HIS A 200 0.79 -2.46 -3.09
C HIS A 200 -0.71 -2.71 -2.99
N SER A 201 -1.22 -3.80 -3.57
CA SER A 201 -2.65 -4.13 -3.47
C SER A 201 -3.07 -4.54 -2.05
N LEU A 202 -2.20 -5.21 -1.28
CA LEU A 202 -2.40 -5.48 0.15
C LEU A 202 -2.42 -4.17 0.97
N ARG A 203 -1.49 -3.27 0.69
CA ARG A 203 -1.44 -1.96 1.32
C ARG A 203 -2.67 -1.10 0.96
N HIS A 204 -3.17 -1.19 -0.27
CA HIS A 204 -4.42 -0.54 -0.68
C HIS A 204 -5.64 -1.16 0.01
N ALA A 205 -5.63 -2.49 0.22
CA ALA A 205 -6.68 -3.16 0.98
C ALA A 205 -6.72 -2.70 2.44
N CYS A 206 -5.57 -2.43 3.08
CA CYS A 206 -5.50 -1.78 4.40
C CYS A 206 -6.26 -0.44 4.40
N ALA A 207 -5.99 0.43 3.42
CA ALA A 207 -6.67 1.73 3.32
C ALA A 207 -8.19 1.57 3.10
N ILE A 208 -8.60 0.62 2.26
CA ILE A 208 -10.03 0.35 2.00
C ILE A 208 -10.72 -0.18 3.26
N ARG A 209 -10.06 -1.07 4.02
CA ARG A 209 -10.57 -1.55 5.31
C ARG A 209 -10.78 -0.39 6.29
N MET A 210 -9.79 0.49 6.44
CA MET A 210 -9.88 1.67 7.30
C MET A 210 -11.05 2.58 6.89
N LEU A 211 -11.19 2.87 5.58
CA LEU A 211 -12.34 3.63 5.08
C LEU A 211 -13.68 2.95 5.38
N ALA A 212 -13.75 1.63 5.23
CA ALA A 212 -14.94 0.86 5.53
C ALA A 212 -15.29 0.86 7.04
N CYS A 213 -14.28 0.99 7.90
CA CYS A 213 -14.46 1.17 9.35
C CYS A 213 -14.79 2.62 9.75
N GLY A 214 -14.83 3.57 8.80
CA GLY A 214 -15.15 4.96 9.09
C GLY A 214 -13.95 5.83 9.50
N ASP A 215 -12.72 5.30 9.38
CA ASP A 215 -11.51 6.06 9.72
C ASP A 215 -11.34 7.29 8.81
N ALA A 216 -10.91 8.40 9.39
CA ALA A 216 -10.66 9.61 8.63
C ALA A 216 -9.50 9.44 7.63
N VAL A 217 -9.58 10.13 6.48
CA VAL A 217 -8.51 10.08 5.44
C VAL A 217 -7.15 10.51 5.99
N THR A 218 -7.15 11.41 6.99
CA THR A 218 -5.96 11.82 7.72
C THR A 218 -5.29 10.67 8.46
N ASP A 219 -6.07 9.78 9.09
CA ASP A 219 -5.57 8.64 9.85
C ASP A 219 -5.01 7.57 8.90
N ILE A 220 -5.70 7.35 7.77
CA ILE A 220 -5.20 6.49 6.69
C ILE A 220 -3.87 7.02 6.15
N ARG A 221 -3.77 8.34 5.88
CA ARG A 221 -2.53 8.97 5.45
C ARG A 221 -1.40 8.76 6.46
N ASN A 222 -1.68 8.98 7.75
CA ASN A 222 -0.70 8.83 8.83
C ASN A 222 -0.27 7.37 8.99
N LYS A 223 -1.21 6.42 9.04
CA LYS A 223 -0.92 4.98 9.14
C LYS A 223 -0.09 4.49 7.95
N LEU A 224 -0.45 4.90 6.74
CA LEU A 224 0.29 4.51 5.54
C LEU A 224 1.60 5.30 5.35
N GLY A 225 1.81 6.43 5.99
CA GLY A 225 2.96 7.32 5.77
C GLY A 225 3.00 7.85 4.34
N HIS A 226 1.88 8.41 3.87
CA HIS A 226 1.80 9.10 2.59
C HIS A 226 2.25 10.54 2.76
N GLU A 227 3.23 10.99 1.96
CA GLU A 227 3.69 12.39 1.95
C GLU A 227 2.57 13.33 1.45
N ASN A 228 1.76 12.88 0.46
CA ASN A 228 0.67 13.64 -0.13
C ASN A 228 -0.69 13.01 0.13
N VAL A 229 -1.67 13.82 0.52
CA VAL A 229 -3.07 13.42 0.71
C VAL A 229 -3.67 12.87 -0.60
N GLU A 230 -3.27 13.40 -1.76
CA GLU A 230 -3.69 12.91 -3.09
C GLU A 230 -3.50 11.41 -3.27
N SER A 231 -2.44 10.82 -2.67
CA SER A 231 -2.23 9.38 -2.72
C SER A 231 -3.29 8.59 -1.97
N SER A 232 -3.93 9.19 -0.97
CA SER A 232 -5.03 8.60 -0.20
C SER A 232 -6.39 8.94 -0.82
N MET A 233 -6.54 10.10 -1.45
CA MET A 233 -7.76 10.52 -2.14
C MET A 233 -8.14 9.62 -3.33
N VAL A 234 -7.17 8.86 -3.88
CA VAL A 234 -7.45 7.86 -4.93
C VAL A 234 -8.49 6.84 -4.47
N TYR A 235 -8.53 6.53 -3.17
CA TYR A 235 -9.50 5.58 -2.59
C TYR A 235 -10.93 6.13 -2.57
N LEU A 236 -11.10 7.44 -2.51
CA LEU A 236 -12.42 8.10 -2.55
C LEU A 236 -13.03 8.17 -3.97
N ARG A 237 -12.20 7.95 -5.01
CA ARG A 237 -12.63 7.90 -6.42
C ARG A 237 -13.06 6.50 -6.86
N LEU A 238 -13.48 5.67 -5.92
CA LEU A 238 -13.99 4.34 -6.23
C LEU A 238 -15.32 4.45 -7.01
N ASP A 239 -15.49 3.52 -7.95
CA ASP A 239 -16.70 3.34 -8.75
C ASP A 239 -17.98 3.42 -7.86
N PRO A 240 -19.00 4.24 -8.22
CA PRO A 240 -20.22 4.41 -7.42
C PRO A 240 -20.92 3.09 -7.07
N ALA A 241 -20.92 2.10 -7.96
CA ALA A 241 -21.49 0.77 -7.68
C ALA A 241 -20.71 0.04 -6.58
N ARG A 242 -19.39 0.23 -6.50
CA ARG A 242 -18.53 -0.34 -5.48
C ARG A 242 -18.57 0.43 -4.16
N LYS A 243 -18.76 1.76 -4.21
CA LYS A 243 -19.10 2.56 -3.01
C LYS A 243 -20.32 1.98 -2.30
N LYS A 244 -21.39 1.68 -3.05
CA LYS A 244 -22.62 1.10 -2.51
C LYS A 244 -22.39 -0.26 -1.85
N HIS A 245 -21.55 -1.12 -2.42
CA HIS A 245 -21.22 -2.42 -1.82
C HIS A 245 -20.42 -2.27 -0.51
N ILE A 246 -19.40 -1.41 -0.49
CA ILE A 246 -18.61 -1.11 0.72
C ILE A 246 -19.50 -0.47 1.79
N GLN A 247 -20.38 0.46 1.42
CA GLN A 247 -21.37 1.05 2.33
C GLN A 247 -22.34 0.01 2.89
N GLN A 248 -22.82 -0.93 2.08
CA GLN A 248 -23.69 -2.01 2.57
C GLN A 248 -22.99 -2.97 3.52
N GLN A 249 -21.72 -3.28 3.30
CA GLN A 249 -20.92 -4.08 4.24
C GLN A 249 -20.65 -3.31 5.53
N PHE A 250 -20.39 -2.00 5.45
CA PHE A 250 -20.22 -1.13 6.60
C PHE A 250 -21.51 -1.05 7.43
N VAL A 251 -22.67 -0.87 6.79
CA VAL A 251 -23.96 -0.86 7.47
C VAL A 251 -24.23 -2.19 8.18
N ARG A 252 -23.93 -3.33 7.54
CA ARG A 252 -24.06 -4.65 8.17
C ARG A 252 -23.12 -4.82 9.36
N TYR A 253 -21.88 -4.35 9.25
CA TYR A 253 -20.90 -4.41 10.33
C TYR A 253 -21.29 -3.51 11.52
N THR A 254 -21.72 -2.29 11.28
CA THR A 254 -22.21 -1.39 12.33
C THR A 254 -23.48 -1.92 12.98
N GLN A 255 -24.39 -2.52 12.23
CA GLN A 255 -25.57 -3.18 12.76
C GLN A 255 -25.23 -4.40 13.63
N SER A 256 -24.18 -5.14 13.33
CA SER A 256 -23.74 -6.28 14.16
C SER A 256 -23.03 -5.86 15.46
N LEU A 257 -22.58 -4.62 15.56
CA LEU A 257 -21.92 -4.08 16.77
C LEU A 257 -22.87 -3.34 17.71
N LEU A 258 -24.06 -2.96 17.23
CA LEU A 258 -25.07 -2.33 18.07
C LEU A 258 -25.86 -3.40 18.83
N PRO A 259 -26.01 -3.29 20.17
CA PRO A 259 -26.95 -4.13 20.88
C PRO A 259 -28.35 -3.93 20.29
N HIS A 260 -29.07 -5.02 20.08
CA HIS A 260 -30.46 -4.99 19.61
C HIS A 260 -31.32 -4.26 20.65
N ASP A 261 -31.50 -2.96 20.49
CA ASP A 261 -32.45 -2.16 21.22
C ASP A 261 -33.59 -1.77 20.27
N PRO A 262 -34.84 -2.28 20.54
CA PRO A 262 -36.00 -2.00 19.68
C PRO A 262 -36.33 -0.51 19.53
N ASN A 263 -35.89 0.34 20.48
CA ASN A 263 -36.09 1.78 20.42
C ASN A 263 -35.08 2.48 19.51
N ILE A 264 -33.85 1.94 19.43
CA ILE A 264 -32.80 2.41 18.49
C ILE A 264 -33.17 2.02 17.05
N ASP A 265 -33.69 0.81 16.83
CA ASP A 265 -34.11 0.32 15.52
C ASP A 265 -35.26 1.16 14.93
N LYS A 266 -36.16 1.71 15.77
CA LYS A 266 -37.22 2.64 15.35
C LYS A 266 -36.72 4.05 15.00
N LEU A 267 -35.64 4.50 15.64
CA LEU A 267 -35.03 5.82 15.37
C LEU A 267 -34.14 5.81 14.12
N ILE A 268 -33.63 4.65 13.74
CA ILE A 268 -32.72 4.47 12.61
C ILE A 268 -33.41 3.67 11.49
N ASP A 269 -34.49 4.20 10.95
CA ASP A 269 -35.05 3.66 9.70
C ASP A 269 -34.26 4.18 8.50
N TRP A 270 -33.14 3.49 8.22
CA TRP A 270 -32.24 3.81 7.10
C TRP A 270 -32.87 3.63 5.73
N LYS A 271 -34.03 3.00 5.62
CA LYS A 271 -34.72 2.79 4.33
C LYS A 271 -35.44 4.02 3.79
N ASN A 272 -35.80 4.97 4.67
CA ASN A 272 -36.64 6.12 4.32
C ASN A 272 -35.95 7.50 4.36
N LYS A 273 -34.66 7.60 4.68
CA LYS A 273 -33.99 8.92 4.72
C LYS A 273 -33.41 9.30 3.37
N LYS A 274 -34.25 9.85 2.50
CA LYS A 274 -33.84 10.53 1.24
C LYS A 274 -32.83 11.67 1.49
N ASP A 275 -32.89 12.33 2.63
CA ASP A 275 -32.05 13.47 2.99
C ASP A 275 -30.59 13.10 3.24
N ILE A 276 -30.30 11.91 3.80
CA ILE A 276 -28.92 11.44 3.99
C ILE A 276 -28.27 11.05 2.66
N MET A 277 -29.07 10.51 1.73
CA MET A 277 -28.58 10.19 0.39
C MET A 277 -28.28 11.46 -0.40
N HIS A 278 -29.09 12.51 -0.24
CA HIS A 278 -28.88 13.81 -0.89
C HIS A 278 -27.62 14.52 -0.33
N TRP A 279 -27.36 14.42 0.98
CA TRP A 279 -26.15 14.96 1.60
C TRP A 279 -24.89 14.22 1.14
N LEU A 280 -24.94 12.89 1.00
CA LEU A 280 -23.84 12.06 0.49
C LEU A 280 -23.55 12.29 -0.99
N ASP A 281 -24.56 12.68 -1.78
CA ASP A 281 -24.39 13.02 -3.20
C ASP A 281 -23.83 14.43 -3.41
N SER A 282 -23.88 15.28 -2.36
CA SER A 282 -23.31 16.65 -2.35
C SER A 282 -21.84 16.73 -1.90
N LEU A 283 -21.26 15.62 -1.40
CA LEU A 283 -19.85 15.47 -1.04
C LEU A 283 -19.05 14.87 -2.20
#